data_28eafe54da446131a22aa11c45afae61
#
_entry.id   28eafe54da446131a22aa11c45afae61
#
_cell.length_a   1.000
_cell.length_b   1.000
_cell.length_c   1.000
_cell.angle_alpha   90.00
_cell.angle_beta   90.00
_cell.angle_gamma   90.00
#
_symmetry.space_group_name_H-M   'P 1'
#
loop_
_entity.id
_entity.type
_entity.pdbx_description
1 polymer ?
#
loop_
_entity_poly.entity_id
_entity_poly.type
_entity_poly.pdbx_seq_one_letter_code
_entity_poly.pdbx_strand_id
1 'polypeptide(L)'
;MIRFLILSLLFISVSLGQFRDIPEVVTKVATSTANWLKLETSARAIAMGGAHVASGRGISGIPYNPASAAFIESSEAYFSMVNYIAGIQHGVLSYGRKMGPSDYIGLHLFYLDSGPMAVTNEYYPDGTGEDFRVVSTAFRTTYARKMTDRLKVGGSL
;
A
#
# COMPACT_ATOMS: atom_id res chain seq x y z
N MET A 1 -3.80 21.98 -26.51
CA MET A 1 -4.88 21.07 -26.89
C MET A 1 -4.41 19.68 -27.30
N ILE A 2 -3.49 19.52 -28.22
CA ILE A 2 -3.02 18.19 -28.71
C ILE A 2 -2.44 17.30 -27.62
N ARG A 3 -1.70 17.85 -26.63
CA ARG A 3 -1.13 17.07 -25.51
C ARG A 3 -2.19 16.46 -24.57
N PHE A 4 -3.32 17.15 -24.38
CA PHE A 4 -4.44 16.62 -23.59
C PHE A 4 -5.20 15.51 -24.33
N LEU A 5 -5.30 15.61 -25.65
CA LEU A 5 -5.93 14.59 -26.49
C LEU A 5 -5.12 13.28 -26.51
N ILE A 6 -3.80 13.37 -26.54
CA ILE A 6 -2.92 12.19 -26.47
C ILE A 6 -3.00 11.51 -25.11
N LEU A 7 -3.06 12.28 -24.02
CA LEU A 7 -3.21 11.72 -22.66
C LEU A 7 -4.56 11.02 -22.47
N SER A 8 -5.64 11.58 -23.00
CA SER A 8 -6.98 10.97 -22.93
C SER A 8 -7.09 9.70 -23.77
N LEU A 9 -6.44 9.65 -24.93
CA LEU A 9 -6.36 8.45 -25.78
C LEU A 9 -5.55 7.32 -25.11
N LEU A 10 -4.49 7.65 -24.38
CA LEU A 10 -3.71 6.67 -23.60
C LEU A 10 -4.54 6.07 -22.45
N PHE A 11 -5.38 6.86 -21.79
CA PHE A 11 -6.28 6.36 -20.74
C PHE A 11 -7.39 5.43 -21.30
N ILE A 12 -7.92 5.73 -22.49
CA ILE A 12 -8.95 4.91 -23.12
C ILE A 12 -8.38 3.56 -23.59
N SER A 13 -7.14 3.52 -24.09
CA SER A 13 -6.50 2.27 -24.53
C SER A 13 -6.22 1.29 -23.38
N VAL A 14 -5.95 1.79 -22.17
CA VAL A 14 -5.78 0.95 -20.98
C VAL A 14 -7.10 0.33 -20.52
N SER A 15 -8.22 1.03 -20.71
CA SER A 15 -9.55 0.53 -20.30
C SER A 15 -10.12 -0.56 -21.23
N LEU A 16 -9.72 -0.59 -22.51
CA LEU A 16 -10.24 -1.57 -23.47
C LEU A 16 -9.54 -2.94 -23.41
N GLY A 17 -8.42 -3.04 -22.72
CA GLY A 17 -7.67 -4.30 -22.58
C GLY A 17 -8.20 -5.28 -21.53
N GLN A 18 -9.15 -4.87 -20.68
CA GLN A 18 -9.57 -5.66 -19.52
C GLN A 18 -10.75 -6.62 -19.77
N PHE A 19 -11.35 -6.63 -20.98
CA PHE A 19 -12.53 -7.44 -21.28
C PHE A 19 -12.26 -8.61 -22.25
N ARG A 20 -11.00 -8.96 -22.47
CA ARG A 20 -10.65 -10.08 -23.33
C ARG A 20 -10.54 -11.34 -22.48
N ASP A 21 -11.40 -12.31 -22.78
CA ASP A 21 -11.45 -13.65 -22.23
C ASP A 21 -11.90 -13.77 -20.77
N ILE A 22 -13.21 -13.55 -20.52
CA ILE A 22 -13.84 -14.04 -19.31
C ILE A 22 -13.93 -15.57 -19.43
N PRO A 23 -13.25 -16.35 -18.57
CA PRO A 23 -13.34 -17.80 -18.63
C PRO A 23 -14.78 -18.25 -18.36
N GLU A 24 -15.27 -19.23 -19.10
CA GLU A 24 -16.62 -19.82 -18.96
C GLU A 24 -16.84 -20.39 -17.55
N VAL A 25 -15.78 -20.78 -16.87
CA VAL A 25 -15.80 -21.22 -15.46
C VAL A 25 -15.05 -20.18 -14.62
N VAL A 26 -15.80 -19.39 -13.88
CA VAL A 26 -15.24 -18.45 -12.91
C VAL A 26 -14.84 -19.22 -11.63
N THR A 27 -13.58 -19.53 -11.51
CA THR A 27 -13.02 -20.01 -10.24
C THR A 27 -12.91 -18.83 -9.27
N LYS A 28 -13.40 -18.99 -8.04
CA LYS A 28 -13.28 -17.96 -7.00
C LYS A 28 -11.88 -17.89 -6.38
N VAL A 29 -10.91 -18.58 -6.95
CA VAL A 29 -9.51 -18.57 -6.52
C VAL A 29 -8.85 -17.27 -6.97
N ALA A 30 -8.16 -16.61 -6.07
CA ALA A 30 -7.43 -15.35 -6.31
C ALA A 30 -8.32 -14.19 -6.84
N THR A 31 -9.58 -14.13 -6.43
CA THR A 31 -10.51 -13.06 -6.84
C THR A 31 -10.19 -11.70 -6.23
N SER A 32 -9.32 -11.64 -5.23
CA SER A 32 -8.85 -10.39 -4.63
C SER A 32 -7.33 -10.40 -4.50
N THR A 33 -6.70 -9.34 -5.02
CA THR A 33 -5.25 -9.14 -4.93
C THR A 33 -4.91 -8.07 -3.91
N ALA A 34 -3.67 -8.11 -3.41
CA ALA A 34 -3.09 -7.07 -2.57
C ALA A 34 -3.89 -6.72 -1.29
N ASN A 35 -4.74 -7.63 -0.78
CA ASN A 35 -5.47 -7.42 0.48
C ASN A 35 -4.54 -7.16 1.68
N TRP A 36 -3.31 -7.64 1.62
CA TRP A 36 -2.30 -7.41 2.65
C TRP A 36 -1.90 -5.93 2.80
N LEU A 37 -2.12 -5.10 1.76
CA LEU A 37 -1.91 -3.64 1.84
C LEU A 37 -2.93 -2.93 2.74
N LYS A 38 -3.98 -3.62 3.19
CA LYS A 38 -4.94 -3.12 4.18
C LYS A 38 -4.46 -3.32 5.61
N LEU A 39 -3.36 -4.07 5.82
CA LEU A 39 -2.79 -4.26 7.14
C LEU A 39 -2.23 -2.95 7.66
N GLU A 40 -2.48 -2.71 8.94
CA GLU A 40 -2.04 -1.50 9.61
C GLU A 40 -0.50 -1.44 9.71
N THR A 41 0.06 -0.30 9.34
CA THR A 41 1.52 -0.08 9.31
C THR A 41 2.03 0.70 10.50
N SER A 42 1.14 1.25 11.32
CA SER A 42 1.48 2.11 12.43
C SER A 42 0.97 1.54 13.75
N ALA A 43 1.85 1.34 14.72
CA ALA A 43 1.46 0.93 16.08
C ALA A 43 0.43 1.90 16.71
N ARG A 44 0.55 3.19 16.41
CA ARG A 44 -0.42 4.20 16.85
C ARG A 44 -1.79 3.99 16.22
N ALA A 45 -1.86 3.68 14.92
CA ALA A 45 -3.11 3.41 14.23
C ALA A 45 -3.76 2.14 14.76
N ILE A 46 -2.98 1.07 14.99
CA ILE A 46 -3.45 -0.18 15.59
C ILE A 46 -4.07 0.09 16.96
N ALA A 47 -3.38 0.85 17.82
CA ALA A 47 -3.87 1.21 19.15
C ALA A 47 -5.19 2.03 19.12
N MET A 48 -5.45 2.75 18.02
CA MET A 48 -6.69 3.50 17.80
C MET A 48 -7.74 2.73 16.99
N GLY A 49 -7.55 1.42 16.79
CA GLY A 49 -8.48 0.62 15.98
C GLY A 49 -8.56 1.06 14.52
N GLY A 50 -7.46 1.55 13.94
CA GLY A 50 -7.42 2.05 12.56
C GLY A 50 -7.91 3.50 12.36
N ALA A 51 -8.36 4.17 13.41
CA ALA A 51 -8.90 5.53 13.33
C ALA A 51 -7.79 6.60 13.14
N HIS A 52 -6.97 6.45 12.08
CA HIS A 52 -5.78 7.29 11.86
C HIS A 52 -5.88 8.23 10.64
N VAL A 53 -6.92 8.12 9.82
CA VAL A 53 -7.10 8.90 8.59
C VAL A 53 -7.05 10.42 8.82
N ALA A 54 -7.69 10.89 9.88
CA ALA A 54 -7.73 12.32 10.23
C ALA A 54 -6.63 12.74 11.22
N SER A 55 -6.12 11.80 12.04
CA SER A 55 -5.13 12.08 13.07
C SER A 55 -3.69 11.90 12.59
N GLY A 56 -3.47 11.19 11.47
CA GLY A 56 -2.16 10.96 10.89
C GLY A 56 -1.51 12.25 10.40
N ARG A 57 -0.25 12.46 10.79
CA ARG A 57 0.56 13.60 10.34
C ARG A 57 1.94 13.12 9.94
N GLY A 58 2.53 13.80 8.94
CA GLY A 58 3.85 13.46 8.42
C GLY A 58 3.87 12.11 7.70
N ILE A 59 5.05 11.51 7.64
CA ILE A 59 5.31 10.31 6.85
C ILE A 59 4.53 9.09 7.33
N SER A 60 4.31 8.93 8.63
CA SER A 60 3.58 7.80 9.22
C SER A 60 2.08 7.82 8.93
N GLY A 61 1.52 9.00 8.61
CA GLY A 61 0.11 9.18 8.28
C GLY A 61 -0.21 8.91 6.80
N ILE A 62 0.78 8.92 5.92
CA ILE A 62 0.58 8.80 4.47
C ILE A 62 -0.14 7.51 4.05
N PRO A 63 0.11 6.33 4.63
CA PRO A 63 -0.62 5.12 4.27
C PRO A 63 -2.14 5.24 4.43
N TYR A 64 -2.59 6.10 5.34
CA TYR A 64 -3.99 6.36 5.66
C TYR A 64 -4.57 7.57 4.91
N ASN A 65 -3.75 8.60 4.76
CA ASN A 65 -4.15 9.84 4.09
C ASN A 65 -2.93 10.50 3.44
N PRO A 66 -2.83 10.49 2.10
CA PRO A 66 -1.69 11.07 1.39
C PRO A 66 -1.45 12.56 1.71
N ALA A 67 -2.51 13.31 2.02
CA ALA A 67 -2.38 14.73 2.39
C ALA A 67 -1.60 14.95 3.70
N SER A 68 -1.41 13.89 4.51
CA SER A 68 -0.60 13.96 5.74
C SER A 68 0.87 14.29 5.45
N ALA A 69 1.38 14.00 4.24
CA ALA A 69 2.72 14.42 3.82
C ALA A 69 2.94 15.92 3.92
N ALA A 70 1.88 16.72 3.76
CA ALA A 70 1.97 18.19 3.87
C ALA A 70 2.14 18.71 5.30
N PHE A 71 2.36 17.83 6.28
CA PHE A 71 2.80 18.16 7.64
C PHE A 71 4.29 17.92 7.88
N ILE A 72 5.02 17.38 6.90
CA ILE A 72 6.48 17.20 6.98
C ILE A 72 7.14 18.59 6.98
N GLU A 73 7.94 18.88 7.99
CA GLU A 73 8.61 20.19 8.08
C GLU A 73 9.82 20.30 7.14
N SER A 74 10.65 19.27 7.08
CA SER A 74 11.86 19.21 6.25
C SER A 74 11.98 17.86 5.58
N SER A 75 12.38 16.84 6.32
CA SER A 75 12.43 15.43 5.90
C SER A 75 12.11 14.53 7.08
N GLU A 76 11.44 13.42 6.82
CA GLU A 76 11.07 12.42 7.79
C GLU A 76 11.36 11.02 7.23
N ALA A 77 11.82 10.13 8.09
CA ALA A 77 11.91 8.71 7.82
C ALA A 77 11.09 7.95 8.85
N TYR A 78 10.45 6.87 8.41
CA TYR A 78 9.62 6.05 9.27
C TYR A 78 9.88 4.58 8.96
N PHE A 79 10.05 3.80 9.99
CA PHE A 79 10.17 2.35 9.92
C PHE A 79 9.21 1.74 10.94
N SER A 80 8.50 0.71 10.53
CA SER A 80 7.67 -0.10 11.40
C SER A 80 7.72 -1.54 10.96
N MET A 81 7.77 -2.45 11.93
CA MET A 81 7.64 -3.89 11.70
C MET A 81 6.69 -4.47 12.73
N VAL A 82 5.76 -5.26 12.27
CA VAL A 82 4.73 -5.90 13.08
C VAL A 82 4.85 -7.41 12.89
N ASN A 83 4.96 -8.12 14.00
CA ASN A 83 4.88 -9.57 14.03
C ASN A 83 3.43 -9.96 14.36
N TYR A 84 2.78 -10.61 13.41
CA TYR A 84 1.43 -11.14 13.56
C TYR A 84 1.47 -12.58 14.11
N ILE A 85 0.30 -13.15 14.32
CA ILE A 85 0.15 -14.57 14.64
C ILE A 85 0.73 -15.45 13.52
N ALA A 86 1.06 -16.69 13.85
CA ALA A 86 1.57 -17.70 12.89
C ALA A 86 2.88 -17.30 12.19
N GLY A 87 3.70 -16.42 12.78
CA GLY A 87 4.99 -16.02 12.21
C GLY A 87 4.91 -15.04 11.03
N ILE A 88 3.72 -14.53 10.71
CA ILE A 88 3.56 -13.52 9.66
C ILE A 88 4.23 -12.22 10.10
N GLN A 89 5.04 -11.65 9.23
CA GLN A 89 5.70 -10.37 9.44
C GLN A 89 5.24 -9.36 8.40
N HIS A 90 4.94 -8.16 8.85
CA HIS A 90 4.59 -7.04 7.99
C HIS A 90 5.41 -5.82 8.37
N GLY A 91 6.02 -5.18 7.39
CA GLY A 91 6.87 -4.03 7.59
C GLY A 91 6.61 -2.90 6.61
N VAL A 92 6.96 -1.70 7.02
CA VAL A 92 7.00 -0.52 6.16
C VAL A 92 8.27 0.27 6.41
N LEU A 93 8.92 0.66 5.33
CA LEU A 93 10.00 1.64 5.32
C LEU A 93 9.53 2.83 4.48
N SER A 94 9.63 4.02 5.04
CA SER A 94 9.12 5.22 4.38
C SER A 94 10.09 6.38 4.53
N TYR A 95 10.18 7.20 3.49
CA TYR A 95 10.91 8.44 3.50
C TYR A 95 10.08 9.54 2.84
N GLY A 96 10.03 10.70 3.47
CA GLY A 96 9.31 11.85 2.95
C GLY A 96 10.09 13.13 3.10
N ARG A 97 9.90 14.04 2.14
CA ARG A 97 10.62 15.32 2.10
C ARG A 97 9.73 16.43 1.56
N LYS A 98 9.91 17.59 2.14
CA LYS A 98 9.41 18.86 1.59
C LYS A 98 10.29 19.28 0.42
N MET A 99 9.71 19.47 -0.76
CA MET A 99 10.44 19.81 -1.99
C MET A 99 10.42 21.32 -2.30
N GLY A 100 9.48 22.05 -1.74
CA GLY A 100 9.30 23.47 -1.99
C GLY A 100 8.46 24.12 -0.89
N PRO A 101 8.00 25.36 -1.08
CA PRO A 101 7.21 26.07 -0.08
C PRO A 101 5.91 25.34 0.29
N SER A 102 5.31 24.63 -0.67
CA SER A 102 4.00 23.97 -0.52
C SER A 102 3.96 22.52 -1.01
N ASP A 103 5.06 21.97 -1.54
CA ASP A 103 5.10 20.69 -2.24
C ASP A 103 5.87 19.65 -1.44
N TYR A 104 5.34 18.43 -1.40
CA TYR A 104 5.84 17.33 -0.58
C TYR A 104 5.83 16.03 -1.36
N ILE A 105 6.86 15.21 -1.16
CA ILE A 105 6.95 13.88 -1.75
C ILE A 105 7.18 12.85 -0.65
N GLY A 106 6.60 11.66 -0.82
CA GLY A 106 6.81 10.51 0.06
C GLY A 106 7.04 9.25 -0.76
N LEU A 107 7.91 8.40 -0.26
CA LEU A 107 8.21 7.08 -0.81
C LEU A 107 7.97 6.05 0.28
N HIS A 108 7.30 4.94 -0.06
CA HIS A 108 6.99 3.87 0.86
C HIS A 108 7.32 2.53 0.23
N LEU A 109 7.98 1.68 0.98
CA LEU A 109 8.21 0.28 0.66
C LEU A 109 7.47 -0.55 1.71
N PHE A 110 6.51 -1.35 1.27
CA PHE A 110 5.78 -2.30 2.10
C PHE A 110 6.33 -3.69 1.87
N TYR A 111 6.39 -4.47 2.92
CA TYR A 111 6.87 -5.85 2.92
C TYR A 111 5.95 -6.72 3.75
N LEU A 112 5.61 -7.88 3.23
CA LEU A 112 4.90 -8.93 3.96
C LEU A 112 5.56 -10.27 3.71
N ASP A 113 5.68 -11.04 4.75
CA ASP A 113 6.21 -12.39 4.76
C ASP A 113 5.29 -13.28 5.60
N SER A 114 4.79 -14.34 5.00
CA SER A 114 3.92 -15.27 5.69
C SER A 114 4.65 -16.18 6.68
N GLY A 115 5.98 -16.23 6.64
CA GLY A 115 6.72 -17.30 7.24
C GLY A 115 6.53 -18.65 6.51
N PRO A 116 7.21 -19.70 6.93
CA PRO A 116 7.02 -21.05 6.40
C PRO A 116 5.64 -21.59 6.79
N MET A 117 4.93 -22.17 5.84
CA MET A 117 3.63 -22.83 6.02
C MET A 117 3.73 -24.25 5.47
N ALA A 118 3.38 -25.23 6.29
CA ALA A 118 3.42 -26.64 5.87
C ALA A 118 2.41 -26.90 4.73
N VAL A 119 2.86 -27.60 3.71
CA VAL A 119 1.99 -28.11 2.65
C VAL A 119 1.23 -29.30 3.20
N THR A 120 -0.10 -29.21 3.22
CA THR A 120 -1.00 -30.28 3.68
C THR A 120 -1.87 -30.78 2.55
N ASN A 121 -2.27 -32.04 2.62
CA ASN A 121 -3.26 -32.63 1.73
C ASN A 121 -4.18 -33.57 2.51
N GLU A 122 -5.17 -34.18 1.84
CA GLU A 122 -6.16 -35.06 2.46
C GLU A 122 -5.53 -36.29 3.14
N TYR A 123 -4.36 -36.77 2.65
CA TYR A 123 -3.67 -37.95 3.20
C TYR A 123 -2.65 -37.58 4.30
N TYR A 124 -2.17 -36.35 4.30
CA TYR A 124 -1.16 -35.83 5.24
C TYR A 124 -1.63 -34.49 5.83
N PRO A 125 -2.60 -34.53 6.76
CA PRO A 125 -3.15 -33.30 7.35
C PRO A 125 -2.16 -32.56 8.24
N ASP A 126 -1.15 -33.25 8.78
CA ASP A 126 -0.10 -32.68 9.62
C ASP A 126 1.09 -32.09 8.82
N GLY A 127 1.07 -32.29 7.51
CA GLY A 127 2.09 -31.81 6.57
C GLY A 127 2.71 -32.91 5.71
N THR A 128 3.04 -32.57 4.48
CA THR A 128 3.72 -33.48 3.53
C THR A 128 5.24 -33.51 3.72
N GLY A 129 5.77 -32.69 4.63
CA GLY A 129 7.22 -32.46 4.80
C GLY A 129 7.78 -31.36 3.91
N GLU A 130 6.93 -30.71 3.11
CA GLU A 130 7.27 -29.54 2.31
C GLU A 130 6.69 -28.28 2.93
N ASP A 131 7.40 -27.18 2.81
CA ASP A 131 6.94 -25.86 3.24
C ASP A 131 6.81 -24.92 2.04
N PHE A 132 5.82 -24.03 2.07
CA PHE A 132 5.75 -22.91 1.16
C PHE A 132 5.75 -21.59 1.93
N ARG A 133 6.17 -20.53 1.26
CA ARG A 133 6.27 -19.17 1.84
C ARG A 133 5.79 -18.15 0.84
N VAL A 134 5.00 -17.20 1.30
CA VAL A 134 4.52 -16.10 0.50
C VAL A 134 5.22 -14.82 0.93
N VAL A 135 5.92 -14.19 -0.01
CA VAL A 135 6.56 -12.88 0.19
C VAL A 135 5.92 -11.89 -0.76
N SER A 136 5.47 -10.78 -0.24
CA SER A 136 4.85 -9.71 -1.02
C SER A 136 5.53 -8.38 -0.73
N THR A 137 5.83 -7.63 -1.78
CA THR A 137 6.39 -6.29 -1.68
C THR A 137 5.57 -5.31 -2.50
N ALA A 138 5.41 -4.08 -2.01
CA ALA A 138 4.78 -3.01 -2.76
C ALA A 138 5.55 -1.71 -2.56
N PHE A 139 5.64 -0.95 -3.64
CA PHE A 139 6.23 0.38 -3.64
C PHE A 139 5.13 1.40 -3.91
N ARG A 140 5.11 2.47 -3.13
CA ARG A 140 4.14 3.55 -3.28
C ARG A 140 4.86 4.88 -3.30
N THR A 141 4.52 5.72 -4.26
CA THR A 141 4.91 7.13 -4.31
C THR A 141 3.73 8.00 -3.90
N THR A 142 4.02 9.07 -3.20
CA THR A 142 3.01 10.03 -2.74
C THR A 142 3.45 11.44 -3.09
N TYR A 143 2.52 12.22 -3.61
CA TYR A 143 2.68 13.65 -3.76
C TYR A 143 1.58 14.36 -2.99
N ALA A 144 1.96 15.40 -2.25
CA ALA A 144 1.00 16.24 -1.55
C ALA A 144 1.34 17.72 -1.72
N ARG A 145 0.30 18.55 -1.65
CA ARG A 145 0.43 20.00 -1.73
C ARG A 145 -0.40 20.70 -0.68
N LYS A 146 0.23 21.64 0.01
CA LYS A 146 -0.43 22.57 0.90
C LYS A 146 -1.05 23.69 0.04
N MET A 147 -2.38 23.70 -0.10
CA MET A 147 -3.11 24.71 -0.87
C MET A 147 -3.35 25.96 -0.05
N THR A 148 -3.79 25.78 1.21
CA THR A 148 -3.98 26.83 2.20
C THR A 148 -3.55 26.30 3.57
N ASP A 149 -3.62 27.16 4.60
CA ASP A 149 -3.30 26.70 5.97
C ASP A 149 -4.25 25.60 6.47
N ARG A 150 -5.48 25.57 5.94
CA ARG A 150 -6.52 24.60 6.34
C ARG A 150 -6.72 23.48 5.34
N LEU A 151 -6.28 23.66 4.08
CA LEU A 151 -6.51 22.69 3.01
C LEU A 151 -5.18 22.13 2.50
N LYS A 152 -5.04 20.82 2.61
CA LYS A 152 -3.95 20.02 2.06
C LYS A 152 -4.54 18.94 1.18
N VAL A 153 -3.95 18.72 0.01
CA VAL A 153 -4.39 17.73 -0.96
C VAL A 153 -3.22 16.81 -1.26
N GLY A 154 -3.48 15.53 -1.40
CA GLY A 154 -2.45 14.54 -1.74
C GLY A 154 -3.03 13.35 -2.47
N GLY A 155 -2.18 12.70 -3.24
CA GLY A 155 -2.46 11.46 -3.94
C GLY A 155 -1.27 10.51 -3.86
N SER A 156 -1.56 9.21 -3.90
CA SER A 156 -0.55 8.15 -3.92
C SER A 156 -0.81 7.20 -5.08
N LEU A 157 0.29 6.68 -5.62
CA LEU A 157 0.29 5.71 -6.70
C LEU A 157 1.19 4.54 -6.33
#